data_f938ad8bfbae559e9577a7bc67650107
#
_entry.id   f938ad8bfbae559e9577a7bc67650107
#
_cell.length_a   1.000
_cell.length_b   1.000
_cell.length_c   1.000
_cell.angle_alpha   90.00
_cell.angle_beta   90.00
_cell.angle_gamma   90.00
#
_symmetry.space_group_name_H-M   'P 1'
#
loop_
_entity.id
_entity.type
_entity.pdbx_description
1 polymer ?
#
loop_
_entity_poly.entity_id
_entity_poly.type
_entity_poly.pdbx_seq_one_letter_code
_entity_poly.pdbx_strand_id
1 'polypeptide(L)'
;MMDDERILAPKELSEDNIQKSLRPKTFDEYIGQEDLKEKMNIFIKAAKMRNEAMDHILLYGPPGLGKTTLAGVIATEMGVNLKVTTGPVLEKAGDLAAILTSLEENDILFIDEIHRLNTSAEEILYPAMEDFTLDILVGGEGSSKTVRISLPPFTLVGATTRTGLVSTPLRERFGIPIAFNFYTVEDLVLIVKRSGKILN
;
A
#
# COMPACT_ATOMS: atom_id res chain seq x y z
N MET A 1 -21.09 -38.35 12.61
CA MET A 1 -20.89 -37.21 11.73
C MET A 1 -19.75 -36.43 12.36
N MET A 2 -18.56 -36.61 11.83
CA MET A 2 -17.32 -36.05 12.40
C MET A 2 -16.98 -34.77 11.67
N ASP A 3 -16.72 -33.76 12.48
CA ASP A 3 -16.28 -32.44 12.10
C ASP A 3 -14.98 -32.49 11.29
N ASP A 4 -15.02 -32.00 10.08
CA ASP A 4 -13.84 -31.80 9.24
C ASP A 4 -13.34 -30.36 9.45
N GLU A 5 -12.81 -30.09 10.65
CA GLU A 5 -11.98 -28.91 10.90
C GLU A 5 -10.66 -29.10 10.11
N ARG A 6 -10.57 -28.49 8.95
CA ARG A 6 -9.31 -28.30 8.26
C ARG A 6 -8.41 -27.39 9.08
N ILE A 7 -7.68 -27.98 9.99
CA ILE A 7 -6.52 -27.38 10.63
C ILE A 7 -5.53 -27.06 9.51
N LEU A 8 -5.36 -25.78 9.21
CA LEU A 8 -4.31 -25.28 8.31
C LEU A 8 -2.99 -25.88 8.80
N ALA A 9 -2.30 -26.61 7.91
CA ALA A 9 -1.14 -27.37 8.28
C ALA A 9 -0.03 -26.46 8.84
N PRO A 10 0.68 -26.84 9.92
CA PRO A 10 1.77 -26.07 10.52
C PRO A 10 2.86 -25.64 9.53
N LYS A 11 2.94 -26.31 8.40
CA LYS A 11 3.91 -26.07 7.32
C LYS A 11 3.60 -24.78 6.53
N GLU A 12 2.32 -24.43 6.28
CA GLU A 12 1.94 -23.19 5.59
C GLU A 12 2.22 -21.96 6.45
N LEU A 13 1.98 -22.04 7.76
CA LEU A 13 2.31 -20.97 8.71
C LEU A 13 3.82 -20.72 8.81
N SER A 14 4.66 -21.77 8.63
CA SER A 14 6.11 -21.64 8.64
C SER A 14 6.65 -20.96 7.37
N GLU A 15 6.09 -21.28 6.20
CA GLU A 15 6.50 -20.70 4.92
C GLU A 15 6.17 -19.20 4.84
N ASP A 16 4.99 -18.78 5.30
CA ASP A 16 4.60 -17.37 5.38
C ASP A 16 5.50 -16.56 6.32
N ASN A 17 5.89 -17.14 7.46
CA ASN A 17 6.81 -16.49 8.39
C ASN A 17 8.23 -16.37 7.82
N ILE A 18 8.69 -17.38 7.09
CA ILE A 18 9.98 -17.36 6.39
C ILE A 18 9.95 -16.27 5.31
N GLN A 19 8.90 -16.20 4.48
CA GLN A 19 8.78 -15.16 3.47
C GLN A 19 8.77 -13.75 4.07
N LYS A 20 8.07 -13.55 5.20
CA LYS A 20 8.07 -12.27 5.91
C LYS A 20 9.45 -11.91 6.45
N SER A 21 10.23 -12.89 6.93
CA SER A 21 11.59 -12.66 7.43
C SER A 21 12.59 -12.29 6.33
N LEU A 22 12.36 -12.74 5.09
CA LEU A 22 13.22 -12.43 3.95
C LEU A 22 13.04 -11.02 3.40
N ARG A 23 11.88 -10.37 3.64
CA ARG A 23 11.63 -9.02 3.14
C ARG A 23 12.48 -7.99 3.89
N PRO A 24 13.15 -7.07 3.18
CA PRO A 24 13.84 -5.96 3.82
C PRO A 24 12.84 -5.09 4.60
N LYS A 25 13.28 -4.62 5.76
CA LYS A 25 12.48 -3.76 6.64
C LYS A 25 12.90 -2.29 6.58
N THR A 26 14.14 -2.02 6.19
CA THR A 26 14.71 -0.68 6.11
C THR A 26 15.32 -0.43 4.72
N PHE A 27 15.63 0.82 4.39
CA PHE A 27 16.33 1.13 3.15
C PHE A 27 17.75 0.57 3.11
N ASP A 28 18.41 0.39 4.24
CA ASP A 28 19.74 -0.22 4.30
C ASP A 28 19.72 -1.71 3.89
N GLU A 29 18.61 -2.37 4.17
CA GLU A 29 18.40 -3.76 3.75
C GLU A 29 17.85 -3.89 2.32
N TYR A 30 17.31 -2.79 1.76
CA TYR A 30 16.66 -2.78 0.44
C TYR A 30 17.72 -2.63 -0.66
N ILE A 31 18.00 -3.71 -1.37
CA ILE A 31 19.03 -3.80 -2.40
C ILE A 31 18.49 -3.30 -3.73
N GLY A 32 19.31 -2.54 -4.46
CA GLY A 32 18.98 -1.97 -5.76
C GLY A 32 18.05 -0.76 -5.70
N GLN A 33 17.58 -0.32 -6.88
CA GLN A 33 16.66 0.82 -7.01
C GLN A 33 17.20 2.12 -6.38
N GLU A 34 18.49 2.44 -6.53
CA GLU A 34 19.16 3.53 -5.81
C GLU A 34 18.49 4.89 -6.01
N ASP A 35 18.14 5.25 -7.25
CA ASP A 35 17.45 6.51 -7.56
C ASP A 35 16.10 6.63 -6.84
N LEU A 36 15.39 5.50 -6.69
CA LEU A 36 14.14 5.41 -5.98
C LEU A 36 14.36 5.63 -4.48
N LYS A 37 15.38 4.98 -3.90
CA LYS A 37 15.71 5.13 -2.48
C LYS A 37 16.09 6.56 -2.14
N GLU A 38 16.92 7.20 -2.95
CA GLU A 38 17.31 8.61 -2.77
C GLU A 38 16.09 9.52 -2.76
N LYS A 39 15.19 9.39 -3.75
CA LYS A 39 13.95 10.16 -3.81
C LYS A 39 13.08 9.93 -2.57
N MET A 40 12.83 8.67 -2.21
CA MET A 40 11.99 8.35 -1.06
C MET A 40 12.58 8.86 0.26
N ASN A 41 13.90 8.80 0.44
CA ASN A 41 14.55 9.36 1.62
C ASN A 41 14.33 10.88 1.78
N ILE A 42 14.25 11.63 0.67
CA ILE A 42 13.94 13.06 0.71
C ILE A 42 12.50 13.28 1.21
N PHE A 43 11.53 12.58 0.63
CA PHE A 43 10.12 12.73 1.02
C PHE A 43 9.86 12.29 2.46
N ILE A 44 10.44 11.17 2.88
CA ILE A 44 10.32 10.67 4.26
C ILE A 44 10.91 11.67 5.26
N LYS A 45 12.11 12.18 5.01
CA LYS A 45 12.74 13.19 5.86
C LYS A 45 11.89 14.46 5.95
N ALA A 46 11.36 14.93 4.83
CA ALA A 46 10.51 16.12 4.79
C ALA A 46 9.21 15.92 5.60
N ALA A 47 8.54 14.78 5.43
CA ALA A 47 7.33 14.46 6.19
C ALA A 47 7.60 14.36 7.69
N LYS A 48 8.67 13.66 8.09
CA LYS A 48 9.09 13.55 9.50
C LYS A 48 9.42 14.90 10.12
N MET A 49 10.11 15.79 9.40
CA MET A 49 10.42 17.14 9.90
C MET A 49 9.17 17.98 10.17
N ARG A 50 8.12 17.80 9.40
CA ARG A 50 6.83 18.48 9.57
C ARG A 50 5.88 17.75 10.51
N ASN A 51 6.19 16.49 10.86
CA ASN A 51 5.31 15.58 11.59
C ASN A 51 3.95 15.41 10.90
N GLU A 52 3.98 15.18 9.58
CA GLU A 52 2.79 15.08 8.72
C GLU A 52 2.83 13.78 7.92
N ALA A 53 1.67 13.34 7.42
CA ALA A 53 1.59 12.30 6.41
C ALA A 53 2.37 12.72 5.16
N MET A 54 2.92 11.74 4.43
CA MET A 54 3.53 12.00 3.13
C MET A 54 2.45 12.22 2.07
N ASP A 55 2.84 12.89 0.98
CA ASP A 55 2.02 12.90 -0.23
C ASP A 55 1.75 11.47 -0.72
N HIS A 56 0.60 11.27 -1.38
CA HIS A 56 0.23 9.97 -1.91
C HIS A 56 1.19 9.49 -2.99
N ILE A 57 1.51 8.19 -2.99
CA ILE A 57 2.55 7.58 -3.81
C ILE A 57 1.93 6.60 -4.81
N LEU A 58 2.28 6.72 -6.09
CA LEU A 58 1.94 5.72 -7.12
C LEU A 58 3.19 4.93 -7.51
N LEU A 59 3.23 3.65 -7.13
CA LEU A 59 4.28 2.70 -7.50
C LEU A 59 3.89 1.96 -8.77
N TYR A 60 4.72 2.08 -9.82
CA TYR A 60 4.40 1.41 -11.08
C TYR A 60 5.62 0.73 -11.70
N GLY A 61 5.37 -0.33 -12.46
CA GLY A 61 6.40 -1.11 -13.13
C GLY A 61 6.06 -2.60 -13.16
N PRO A 62 6.92 -3.43 -13.79
CA PRO A 62 6.71 -4.87 -13.94
C PRO A 62 6.38 -5.58 -12.62
N PRO A 63 5.69 -6.74 -12.66
CA PRO A 63 5.43 -7.52 -11.47
C PRO A 63 6.73 -8.07 -10.85
N GLY A 64 6.70 -8.42 -9.56
CA GLY A 64 7.82 -9.06 -8.87
C GLY A 64 8.99 -8.15 -8.48
N LEU A 65 8.92 -6.84 -8.73
CA LEU A 65 10.02 -5.91 -8.45
C LEU A 65 10.01 -5.33 -7.02
N GLY A 66 9.10 -5.78 -6.14
CA GLY A 66 9.13 -5.39 -4.73
C GLY A 66 8.28 -4.18 -4.35
N LYS A 67 7.23 -3.83 -5.12
CA LYS A 67 6.34 -2.69 -4.80
C LYS A 67 5.73 -2.80 -3.40
N THR A 68 5.18 -3.97 -3.04
CA THR A 68 4.64 -4.23 -1.69
C THR A 68 5.72 -4.17 -0.61
N THR A 69 6.93 -4.65 -0.93
CA THR A 69 8.08 -4.60 -0.02
C THR A 69 8.48 -3.17 0.26
N LEU A 70 8.52 -2.32 -0.78
CA LEU A 70 8.84 -0.90 -0.62
C LEU A 70 7.82 -0.19 0.27
N ALA A 71 6.52 -0.46 0.11
CA ALA A 71 5.49 0.11 0.99
C ALA A 71 5.74 -0.25 2.47
N GLY A 72 6.17 -1.50 2.75
CA GLY A 72 6.56 -1.93 4.09
C GLY A 72 7.80 -1.20 4.62
N VAL A 73 8.80 -1.00 3.78
CA VAL A 73 10.00 -0.23 4.13
C VAL A 73 9.65 1.23 4.45
N ILE A 74 8.82 1.87 3.61
CA ILE A 74 8.37 3.25 3.84
C ILE A 74 7.63 3.37 5.18
N ALA A 75 6.72 2.44 5.50
CA ALA A 75 5.99 2.45 6.77
C ALA A 75 6.94 2.30 7.97
N THR A 76 7.90 1.39 7.88
CA THR A 76 8.93 1.20 8.92
C THR A 76 9.78 2.46 9.08
N GLU A 77 10.24 3.05 7.99
CA GLU A 77 11.03 4.27 8.01
C GLU A 77 10.23 5.47 8.55
N MET A 78 8.94 5.58 8.24
CA MET A 78 8.06 6.59 8.81
C MET A 78 7.74 6.33 10.30
N GLY A 79 7.79 5.08 10.74
CA GLY A 79 7.40 4.67 12.10
C GLY A 79 5.88 4.61 12.29
N VAL A 80 5.13 4.26 11.25
CA VAL A 80 3.67 4.21 11.20
C VAL A 80 3.15 2.82 10.82
N ASN A 81 1.85 2.57 11.01
CA ASN A 81 1.25 1.30 10.61
C ASN A 81 1.05 1.23 9.09
N LEU A 82 1.09 0.00 8.57
CA LEU A 82 0.78 -0.32 7.18
C LEU A 82 -0.46 -1.18 7.10
N LYS A 83 -1.51 -0.69 6.45
CA LYS A 83 -2.65 -1.50 6.04
C LYS A 83 -2.52 -1.88 4.58
N VAL A 84 -2.69 -3.16 4.29
CA VAL A 84 -2.50 -3.73 2.95
C VAL A 84 -3.81 -4.30 2.44
N THR A 85 -4.18 -3.91 1.23
CA THR A 85 -5.31 -4.47 0.49
C THR A 85 -5.00 -4.53 -1.01
N THR A 86 -5.93 -5.00 -1.81
CA THR A 86 -5.79 -5.07 -3.27
C THR A 86 -7.05 -4.52 -3.94
N GLY A 87 -6.92 -3.93 -5.13
CA GLY A 87 -8.06 -3.42 -5.90
C GLY A 87 -9.19 -4.43 -6.07
N PRO A 88 -8.90 -5.69 -6.45
CA PRO A 88 -9.93 -6.73 -6.61
C PRO A 88 -10.74 -7.07 -5.35
N VAL A 89 -10.21 -6.86 -4.16
CA VAL A 89 -10.91 -7.13 -2.89
C VAL A 89 -11.89 -6.01 -2.54
N LEU A 90 -11.66 -4.81 -3.05
CA LEU A 90 -12.48 -3.63 -2.81
C LEU A 90 -13.67 -3.57 -3.79
N GLU A 91 -14.55 -4.56 -3.70
CA GLU A 91 -15.69 -4.69 -4.62
C GLU A 91 -16.78 -3.66 -4.33
N LYS A 92 -16.95 -3.28 -3.08
CA LYS A 92 -17.97 -2.34 -2.63
C LYS A 92 -17.35 -1.08 -2.03
N ALA A 93 -17.99 0.03 -2.24
CA ALA A 93 -17.65 1.30 -1.62
C ALA A 93 -17.51 1.18 -0.08
N GLY A 94 -18.35 0.37 0.57
CA GLY A 94 -18.30 0.10 1.99
C GLY A 94 -17.03 -0.61 2.48
N ASP A 95 -16.43 -1.46 1.65
CA ASP A 95 -15.19 -2.17 2.01
C ASP A 95 -14.03 -1.19 2.18
N LEU A 96 -13.90 -0.26 1.24
CA LEU A 96 -12.90 0.80 1.31
C LEU A 96 -13.19 1.79 2.45
N ALA A 97 -14.46 2.18 2.63
CA ALA A 97 -14.86 3.07 3.71
C ALA A 97 -14.50 2.48 5.10
N ALA A 98 -14.71 1.18 5.31
CA ALA A 98 -14.34 0.50 6.54
C ALA A 98 -12.83 0.53 6.80
N ILE A 99 -12.00 0.35 5.76
CA ILE A 99 -10.55 0.46 5.89
C ILE A 99 -10.15 1.90 6.21
N LEU A 100 -10.65 2.90 5.47
CA LEU A 100 -10.30 4.31 5.66
C LEU A 100 -10.66 4.80 7.08
N THR A 101 -11.82 4.45 7.60
CA THR A 101 -12.25 4.82 8.96
C THR A 101 -11.47 4.12 10.07
N SER A 102 -10.74 3.06 9.76
CA SER A 102 -9.89 2.32 10.70
C SER A 102 -8.43 2.77 10.68
N LEU A 103 -8.05 3.77 9.86
CA LEU A 103 -6.70 4.34 9.82
C LEU A 103 -6.46 5.23 11.06
N GLU A 104 -5.21 5.25 11.51
CA GLU A 104 -4.71 6.19 12.50
C GLU A 104 -3.92 7.31 11.81
N GLU A 105 -3.55 8.33 12.57
CA GLU A 105 -2.82 9.49 12.04
C GLU A 105 -1.47 9.08 11.43
N ASN A 106 -1.24 9.52 10.20
CA ASN A 106 -0.06 9.24 9.38
C ASN A 106 0.11 7.77 8.91
N ASP A 107 -0.88 6.89 9.17
CA ASP A 107 -0.87 5.52 8.67
C ASP A 107 -0.69 5.46 7.14
N ILE A 108 -0.17 4.35 6.66
CA ILE A 108 -0.06 4.06 5.24
C ILE A 108 -1.11 3.03 4.85
N LEU A 109 -1.92 3.37 3.84
CA LEU A 109 -2.80 2.43 3.15
C LEU A 109 -2.14 2.02 1.83
N PHE A 110 -1.80 0.75 1.69
CA PHE A 110 -1.28 0.18 0.44
C PHE A 110 -2.39 -0.57 -0.30
N ILE A 111 -2.61 -0.18 -1.56
CA ILE A 111 -3.57 -0.86 -2.47
C ILE A 111 -2.79 -1.42 -3.65
N ASP A 112 -2.64 -2.74 -3.70
CA ASP A 112 -2.04 -3.41 -4.87
C ASP A 112 -3.08 -3.53 -6.00
N GLU A 113 -2.59 -3.60 -7.25
CA GLU A 113 -3.43 -3.60 -8.45
C GLU A 113 -4.50 -2.49 -8.46
N ILE A 114 -4.12 -1.27 -8.04
CA ILE A 114 -5.04 -0.14 -7.89
C ILE A 114 -5.82 0.17 -9.16
N HIS A 115 -5.29 -0.19 -10.34
CA HIS A 115 -5.97 -0.07 -11.64
C HIS A 115 -7.21 -0.97 -11.78
N ARG A 116 -7.47 -1.86 -10.81
CA ARG A 116 -8.62 -2.75 -10.76
C ARG A 116 -9.71 -2.27 -9.80
N LEU A 117 -9.57 -1.09 -9.24
CA LEU A 117 -10.64 -0.46 -8.48
C LEU A 117 -11.84 -0.21 -9.40
N ASN A 118 -13.03 -0.42 -8.88
CA ASN A 118 -14.24 0.01 -9.56
C ASN A 118 -14.51 1.51 -9.34
N THR A 119 -15.36 2.09 -10.17
CA THR A 119 -15.67 3.53 -10.14
C THR A 119 -16.18 3.99 -8.77
N SER A 120 -17.02 3.19 -8.10
CA SER A 120 -17.56 3.56 -6.79
C SER A 120 -16.49 3.61 -5.70
N ALA A 121 -15.47 2.76 -5.77
CA ALA A 121 -14.32 2.81 -4.85
C ALA A 121 -13.41 4.01 -5.18
N GLU A 122 -13.20 4.32 -6.47
CA GLU A 122 -12.44 5.51 -6.86
C GLU A 122 -13.11 6.81 -6.39
N GLU A 123 -14.44 6.92 -6.53
CA GLU A 123 -15.21 8.09 -6.08
C GLU A 123 -15.07 8.35 -4.57
N ILE A 124 -14.92 7.30 -3.77
CA ILE A 124 -14.63 7.42 -2.33
C ILE A 124 -13.19 7.86 -2.09
N LEU A 125 -12.24 7.38 -2.89
CA LEU A 125 -10.83 7.77 -2.72
C LEU A 125 -10.58 9.25 -3.00
N TYR A 126 -11.29 9.86 -3.94
CA TYR A 126 -11.03 11.25 -4.30
C TYR A 126 -11.10 12.22 -3.11
N PRO A 127 -12.23 12.35 -2.39
CA PRO A 127 -12.29 13.22 -1.22
C PRO A 127 -11.42 12.73 -0.06
N ALA A 128 -11.18 11.42 0.06
CA ALA A 128 -10.30 10.88 1.08
C ALA A 128 -8.85 11.28 0.86
N MET A 129 -8.38 11.35 -0.39
CA MET A 129 -7.03 11.78 -0.74
C MET A 129 -6.84 13.29 -0.71
N GLU A 130 -7.84 14.07 -1.10
CA GLU A 130 -7.73 15.54 -1.20
C GLU A 130 -7.96 16.24 0.13
N ASP A 131 -9.06 15.86 0.81
CA ASP A 131 -9.57 16.60 1.97
C ASP A 131 -9.56 15.75 3.26
N PHE A 132 -9.10 14.53 3.21
CA PHE A 132 -9.20 13.56 4.32
C PHE A 132 -10.64 13.44 4.83
N THR A 133 -11.60 13.32 3.91
CA THR A 133 -13.02 13.19 4.21
C THR A 133 -13.64 12.02 3.50
N LEU A 134 -14.71 11.49 4.09
CA LEU A 134 -15.51 10.39 3.55
C LEU A 134 -16.98 10.76 3.61
N ASP A 135 -17.65 10.76 2.46
CA ASP A 135 -19.08 11.00 2.38
C ASP A 135 -19.84 9.66 2.38
N ILE A 136 -20.65 9.44 3.42
CA ILE A 136 -21.46 8.23 3.60
C ILE A 136 -22.94 8.56 3.46
N LEU A 137 -23.66 7.77 2.65
CA LEU A 137 -25.10 7.82 2.58
C LEU A 137 -25.70 7.05 3.75
N VAL A 138 -26.39 7.74 4.64
CA VAL A 138 -27.10 7.16 5.80
C VAL A 138 -28.60 7.35 5.63
N GLY A 139 -29.38 6.28 5.74
CA GLY A 139 -30.84 6.31 5.66
C GLY A 139 -31.42 5.17 4.83
N GLY A 140 -32.73 4.92 4.99
CA GLY A 140 -33.50 3.94 4.18
C GLY A 140 -34.21 4.57 2.98
N GLU A 141 -34.95 3.74 2.26
CA GLU A 141 -35.73 4.20 1.08
C GLU A 141 -36.61 5.43 1.39
N GLY A 142 -36.31 6.53 0.74
CA GLY A 142 -37.05 7.80 0.82
C GLY A 142 -36.45 8.90 1.70
N SER A 143 -35.37 8.66 2.46
CA SER A 143 -34.73 9.66 3.31
C SER A 143 -33.23 9.40 3.48
N SER A 144 -32.48 9.40 2.40
CA SER A 144 -31.02 9.32 2.47
C SER A 144 -30.41 10.70 2.77
N LYS A 145 -29.53 10.78 3.77
CA LYS A 145 -28.70 11.96 4.06
C LYS A 145 -27.23 11.60 3.84
N THR A 146 -26.49 12.48 3.19
CA THR A 146 -25.04 12.39 3.13
C THR A 146 -24.46 12.88 4.45
N VAL A 147 -23.67 12.05 5.12
CA VAL A 147 -22.91 12.40 6.31
C VAL A 147 -21.44 12.43 5.94
N ARG A 148 -20.80 13.56 6.16
CA ARG A 148 -19.35 13.71 5.97
C ARG A 148 -18.62 13.35 7.24
N ILE A 149 -17.66 12.42 7.13
CA ILE A 149 -16.78 11.96 8.21
C ILE A 149 -15.38 12.48 7.92
N SER A 150 -14.72 13.09 8.91
CA SER A 150 -13.31 13.43 8.81
C SER A 150 -12.45 12.19 9.06
N LEU A 151 -11.46 11.98 8.22
CA LEU A 151 -10.45 10.94 8.35
C LEU A 151 -9.17 11.54 8.95
N PRO A 152 -8.37 10.76 9.69
CA PRO A 152 -7.04 11.19 10.05
C PRO A 152 -6.19 11.34 8.76
N PRO A 153 -5.22 12.28 8.71
CA PRO A 153 -4.27 12.34 7.61
C PRO A 153 -3.55 11.02 7.43
N PHE A 154 -3.47 10.54 6.21
CA PHE A 154 -2.84 9.26 5.86
C PHE A 154 -2.13 9.35 4.52
N THR A 155 -1.25 8.40 4.24
CA THR A 155 -0.61 8.25 2.93
C THR A 155 -1.20 7.07 2.18
N LEU A 156 -1.77 7.32 1.00
CA LEU A 156 -2.14 6.25 0.07
C LEU A 156 -0.92 5.86 -0.77
N VAL A 157 -0.58 4.58 -0.78
CA VAL A 157 0.41 3.99 -1.68
C VAL A 157 -0.32 3.05 -2.65
N GLY A 158 -0.56 3.51 -3.85
CA GLY A 158 -1.14 2.71 -4.93
C GLY A 158 -0.06 1.96 -5.70
N ALA A 159 -0.26 0.69 -6.01
CA ALA A 159 0.65 -0.08 -6.84
C ALA A 159 -0.04 -0.59 -8.10
N THR A 160 0.65 -0.53 -9.24
CA THR A 160 0.12 -1.03 -10.51
C THR A 160 1.22 -1.57 -11.43
N THR A 161 0.88 -2.59 -12.19
CA THR A 161 1.70 -3.04 -13.33
C THR A 161 1.27 -2.38 -14.65
N ARG A 162 0.15 -1.65 -14.65
CA ARG A 162 -0.52 -1.12 -15.84
C ARG A 162 -0.95 0.33 -15.61
N THR A 163 0.00 1.26 -15.66
CA THR A 163 -0.25 2.70 -15.41
C THR A 163 -1.33 3.30 -16.30
N GLY A 164 -1.40 2.85 -17.57
CA GLY A 164 -2.42 3.32 -18.51
C GLY A 164 -3.86 2.90 -18.18
N LEU A 165 -4.06 1.97 -17.25
CA LEU A 165 -5.38 1.56 -16.77
C LEU A 165 -5.82 2.26 -15.47
N VAL A 166 -4.95 3.02 -14.83
CA VAL A 166 -5.31 3.90 -13.71
C VAL A 166 -6.04 5.11 -14.31
N SER A 167 -7.23 5.42 -13.83
CA SER A 167 -8.00 6.57 -14.32
C SER A 167 -7.19 7.87 -14.17
N THR A 168 -7.37 8.80 -15.11
CA THR A 168 -6.66 10.08 -15.07
C THR A 168 -6.95 10.85 -13.76
N PRO A 169 -8.22 10.96 -13.30
CA PRO A 169 -8.50 11.64 -12.04
C PRO A 169 -7.80 11.03 -10.83
N LEU A 170 -7.73 9.70 -10.74
CA LEU A 170 -7.03 9.02 -9.66
C LEU A 170 -5.51 9.24 -9.75
N ARG A 171 -4.95 9.12 -10.95
CA ARG A 171 -3.50 9.27 -11.16
C ARG A 171 -2.99 10.67 -10.81
N GLU A 172 -3.75 11.71 -11.13
CA GLU A 172 -3.38 13.11 -10.85
C GLU A 172 -3.35 13.46 -9.37
N ARG A 173 -3.98 12.65 -8.52
CA ARG A 173 -3.97 12.81 -7.06
C ARG A 173 -2.74 12.22 -6.38
N PHE A 174 -1.92 11.47 -7.11
CA PHE A 174 -0.65 10.99 -6.59
C PHE A 174 0.46 12.02 -6.80
N GLY A 175 0.91 12.65 -5.72
CA GLY A 175 1.99 13.63 -5.75
C GLY A 175 3.36 13.02 -6.03
N ILE A 176 3.56 11.73 -5.73
CA ILE A 176 4.85 11.04 -5.85
C ILE A 176 4.74 9.81 -6.78
N PRO A 177 4.92 9.97 -8.10
CA PRO A 177 5.00 8.82 -9.00
C PRO A 177 6.40 8.20 -8.96
N ILE A 178 6.48 6.88 -8.74
CA ILE A 178 7.72 6.11 -8.65
C ILE A 178 7.70 4.94 -9.64
N ALA A 179 8.63 4.97 -10.60
CA ALA A 179 8.85 3.88 -11.55
C ALA A 179 9.83 2.85 -10.97
N PHE A 180 9.49 1.58 -11.11
CA PHE A 180 10.40 0.47 -10.82
C PHE A 180 11.14 0.05 -12.08
N ASN A 181 12.46 -0.01 -11.98
CA ASN A 181 13.33 -0.57 -13.01
C ASN A 181 13.64 -2.05 -12.74
N PHE A 182 14.01 -2.80 -13.76
CA PHE A 182 14.53 -4.15 -13.56
C PHE A 182 15.81 -4.10 -12.72
N TYR A 183 15.99 -5.10 -11.87
CA TYR A 183 17.23 -5.27 -11.13
C TYR A 183 18.38 -5.64 -12.07
N THR A 184 19.57 -5.17 -11.75
CA THR A 184 20.79 -5.63 -12.42
C THR A 184 21.13 -7.05 -11.96
N VAL A 185 22.03 -7.73 -12.67
CA VAL A 185 22.51 -9.07 -12.26
C VAL A 185 23.22 -8.98 -10.91
N GLU A 186 23.97 -7.90 -10.69
CA GLU A 186 24.67 -7.61 -9.43
C GLU A 186 23.69 -7.47 -8.27
N ASP A 187 22.60 -6.72 -8.44
CA ASP A 187 21.54 -6.59 -7.43
C ASP A 187 20.91 -7.93 -7.10
N LEU A 188 20.58 -8.73 -8.11
CA LEU A 188 19.99 -10.06 -7.92
C LEU A 188 20.92 -11.00 -7.15
N VAL A 189 22.23 -10.96 -7.43
CA VAL A 189 23.24 -11.74 -6.67
C VAL A 189 23.24 -11.31 -5.20
N LEU A 190 23.18 -10.00 -4.92
CA LEU A 190 23.15 -9.50 -3.55
C LEU A 190 21.86 -9.89 -2.82
N ILE A 191 20.70 -9.82 -3.49
CA ILE A 191 19.40 -10.25 -2.95
C ILE A 191 19.44 -11.73 -2.57
N VAL A 192 19.93 -12.59 -3.46
CA VAL A 192 20.05 -14.03 -3.21
C VAL A 192 21.01 -14.32 -2.04
N LYS A 193 22.17 -13.66 -2.00
CA LYS A 193 23.14 -13.80 -0.90
C LYS A 193 22.54 -13.37 0.45
N ARG A 194 21.80 -12.24 0.48
CA ARG A 194 21.11 -11.78 1.69
C ARG A 194 20.08 -12.81 2.16
N SER A 195 19.24 -13.29 1.23
CA SER A 195 18.21 -14.28 1.53
C SER A 195 18.82 -15.60 2.06
N GLY A 196 19.90 -16.06 1.45
CA GLY A 196 20.62 -17.25 1.92
C GLY A 196 21.22 -17.12 3.32
N LYS A 197 21.68 -15.90 3.69
CA LYS A 197 22.17 -15.64 5.07
C LYS A 197 21.07 -15.63 6.13
N ILE A 198 19.85 -15.27 5.75
CA ILE A 198 18.71 -15.26 6.69
C ILE A 198 18.16 -16.68 6.92
N LEU A 199 18.30 -17.56 5.92
CA LEU A 199 17.78 -18.92 5.96
C LEU A 199 18.74 -19.92 6.63
N ASN A 200 20.00 -19.58 6.83
CA ASN A 200 21.02 -20.36 7.54
C ASN A 200 21.19 -19.88 8.98
#